data_45d8bf4fab53dcf01d5108e335307589
#
_entry.id   45d8bf4fab53dcf01d5108e335307589
#
_cell.length_a   1.000
_cell.length_b   1.000
_cell.length_c   1.000
_cell.angle_alpha   90.00
_cell.angle_beta   90.00
_cell.angle_gamma   90.00
#
_symmetry.space_group_name_H-M   'P 1'
#
loop_
_entity.id
_entity.type
_entity.pdbx_description
1 polymer ?
#
loop_
_entity_poly.entity_id
_entity_poly.type
_entity_poly.pdbx_seq_one_letter_code
_entity_poly.pdbx_strand_id
1 'polypeptide(L)'
;MRKTRVWARLLGLQRAAVEDVFIGDEGEVVVAVRPHRRERDRCGICRRRCPGFDLGDGRRRWRALDLGTTLAFVEAESPRVTCRRHGVVVCAVPWARHAARFTRAFEDQAAWLAVNTSKTAVAELMRVAWRTVGAICERVVAEAQRDVDLPTGCAASASTRSLIARGSAI
;
A
#
# COMPACT_ATOMS: atom_id res chain seq x y z
N MET A 1 5.79 -2.95 -25.57
CA MET A 1 5.25 -2.99 -24.18
C MET A 1 4.97 -1.55 -23.75
N ARG A 2 3.77 -1.21 -23.25
CA ARG A 2 3.49 0.18 -22.83
C ARG A 2 4.34 0.51 -21.60
N LYS A 3 5.06 1.64 -21.62
CA LYS A 3 5.94 2.13 -20.53
C LYS A 3 5.24 2.08 -19.15
N THR A 4 3.95 2.39 -19.10
CA THR A 4 3.11 2.37 -17.89
C THR A 4 2.95 0.99 -17.23
N ARG A 5 2.98 -0.11 -18.00
CA ARG A 5 2.90 -1.48 -17.44
C ARG A 5 4.18 -1.91 -16.73
N VAL A 6 5.33 -1.43 -17.20
CA VAL A 6 6.61 -1.69 -16.54
C VAL A 6 6.61 -1.09 -15.14
N TRP A 7 6.22 0.17 -15.00
CA TRP A 7 6.15 0.85 -13.72
C TRP A 7 5.17 0.20 -12.75
N ALA A 8 3.99 -0.19 -13.23
CA ALA A 8 3.02 -0.92 -12.41
C ALA A 8 3.61 -2.22 -11.85
N ARG A 9 4.41 -2.93 -12.67
CA ARG A 9 5.06 -4.19 -12.26
C ARG A 9 6.23 -3.95 -11.29
N LEU A 10 7.09 -2.98 -11.54
CA LEU A 10 8.23 -2.63 -10.69
C LEU A 10 7.79 -2.22 -9.29
N LEU A 11 6.71 -1.45 -9.18
CA LEU A 11 6.18 -0.98 -7.90
C LEU A 11 5.14 -1.93 -7.27
N GLY A 12 4.91 -3.10 -7.85
CA GLY A 12 3.91 -4.06 -7.34
C GLY A 12 2.47 -3.54 -7.33
N LEU A 13 2.15 -2.59 -8.23
CA LEU A 13 0.84 -1.94 -8.29
C LEU A 13 -0.19 -2.87 -8.92
N GLN A 14 -1.05 -3.45 -8.10
CA GLN A 14 -2.19 -4.22 -8.54
C GLN A 14 -3.45 -3.36 -8.53
N ARG A 15 -4.37 -3.59 -9.50
CA ARG A 15 -5.67 -2.91 -9.58
C ARG A 15 -5.58 -1.39 -9.68
N ALA A 16 -4.45 -0.88 -10.16
CA ALA A 16 -4.19 0.53 -10.42
C ALA A 16 -3.69 0.74 -11.85
N ALA A 17 -4.00 1.89 -12.41
CA ALA A 17 -3.46 2.34 -13.69
C ALA A 17 -2.43 3.44 -13.43
N VAL A 18 -1.25 3.32 -14.02
CA VAL A 18 -0.23 4.38 -14.03
C VAL A 18 -0.65 5.42 -15.07
N GLU A 19 -0.72 6.66 -14.65
CA GLU A 19 -1.08 7.82 -15.49
C GLU A 19 0.16 8.52 -15.99
N ASP A 20 1.11 8.80 -15.10
CA ASP A 20 2.33 9.52 -15.41
C ASP A 20 3.49 9.06 -14.52
N VAL A 21 4.72 9.36 -14.94
CA VAL A 21 5.96 9.10 -14.18
C VAL A 21 6.91 10.26 -14.41
N PHE A 22 7.36 10.87 -13.33
CA PHE A 22 8.27 12.01 -13.38
C PHE A 22 9.29 11.96 -12.23
N ILE A 23 10.34 12.75 -12.35
CA ILE A 23 11.32 12.97 -11.28
C ILE A 23 10.88 14.19 -10.50
N GLY A 24 10.75 14.07 -9.19
CA GLY A 24 10.45 15.18 -8.29
C GLY A 24 11.67 16.07 -8.02
N ASP A 25 11.45 17.13 -7.26
CA ASP A 25 12.44 18.17 -7.03
C ASP A 25 13.68 17.69 -6.26
N GLU A 26 13.53 16.64 -5.43
CA GLU A 26 14.63 16.04 -4.66
C GLU A 26 15.26 14.82 -5.39
N GLY A 27 14.94 14.63 -6.67
CA GLY A 27 15.45 13.53 -7.48
C GLY A 27 14.74 12.18 -7.26
N GLU A 28 13.64 12.19 -6.52
CA GLU A 28 12.81 11.00 -6.30
C GLU A 28 11.96 10.65 -7.54
N VAL A 29 11.68 9.38 -7.74
CA VAL A 29 10.74 8.92 -8.76
C VAL A 29 9.32 9.01 -8.22
N VAL A 30 8.45 9.75 -8.89
CA VAL A 30 7.03 9.85 -8.56
C VAL A 30 6.19 9.21 -9.67
N VAL A 31 5.38 8.25 -9.29
CA VAL A 31 4.48 7.55 -10.20
C VAL A 31 3.04 7.94 -9.88
N ALA A 32 2.45 8.76 -10.74
CA ALA A 32 1.06 9.16 -10.66
C ALA A 32 0.16 8.00 -11.08
N VAL A 33 -0.79 7.64 -10.22
CA VAL A 33 -1.67 6.50 -10.43
C VAL A 33 -3.12 6.82 -10.10
N ARG A 34 -4.02 6.00 -10.63
CA ARG A 34 -5.42 5.97 -10.20
C ARG A 34 -5.89 4.55 -9.97
N PRO A 35 -6.82 4.31 -9.04
CA PRO A 35 -7.41 2.99 -8.86
C PRO A 35 -8.27 2.61 -10.07
N HIS A 36 -8.34 1.32 -10.39
CA HIS A 36 -9.29 0.84 -11.39
C HIS A 36 -10.72 1.14 -10.94
N ARG A 37 -11.65 1.30 -11.90
CA ARG A 37 -13.06 1.68 -11.64
C ARG A 37 -13.74 0.80 -10.58
N ARG A 38 -13.39 -0.48 -10.50
CA ARG A 38 -13.96 -1.42 -9.52
C ARG A 38 -13.47 -1.19 -8.09
N GLU A 39 -12.33 -0.52 -7.92
CA GLU A 39 -11.72 -0.22 -6.62
C GLU A 39 -12.06 1.17 -6.08
N ARG A 40 -12.73 2.00 -6.87
CA ARG A 40 -13.14 3.35 -6.47
C ARG A 40 -14.29 3.32 -5.48
N ASP A 41 -14.45 4.42 -4.76
CA ASP A 41 -15.58 4.70 -3.88
C ASP A 41 -15.78 3.62 -2.80
N ARG A 42 -14.68 3.10 -2.27
CA ARG A 42 -14.69 2.12 -1.17
C ARG A 42 -14.21 2.76 0.12
N CYS A 43 -14.91 2.47 1.20
CA CYS A 43 -14.48 2.87 2.55
C CYS A 43 -13.07 2.37 2.85
N GLY A 44 -12.19 3.24 3.33
CA GLY A 44 -10.81 2.88 3.68
C GLY A 44 -10.69 1.82 4.77
N ILE A 45 -11.72 1.69 5.62
CA ILE A 45 -11.72 0.77 6.76
C ILE A 45 -12.36 -0.57 6.39
N CYS A 46 -13.63 -0.59 5.95
CA CYS A 46 -14.37 -1.84 5.71
C CYS A 46 -14.45 -2.26 4.23
N ARG A 47 -13.83 -1.52 3.32
CA ARG A 47 -13.79 -1.81 1.88
C ARG A 47 -15.15 -1.87 1.17
N ARG A 48 -16.27 -1.61 1.85
CA ARG A 48 -17.59 -1.53 1.23
C ARG A 48 -17.68 -0.32 0.31
N ARG A 49 -18.42 -0.44 -0.78
CA ARG A 49 -18.76 0.69 -1.64
C ARG A 49 -19.62 1.69 -0.90
N CYS A 50 -19.28 2.97 -1.06
CA CYS A 50 -19.94 4.08 -0.39
C CYS A 50 -20.13 5.25 -1.37
N PRO A 51 -21.11 6.11 -1.16
CA PRO A 51 -21.23 7.36 -1.90
C PRO A 51 -19.99 8.25 -1.68
N GLY A 52 -19.56 8.94 -2.73
CA GLY A 52 -18.54 9.98 -2.63
C GLY A 52 -18.99 11.11 -1.70
N PHE A 53 -18.06 11.71 -0.97
CA PHE A 53 -18.31 12.86 -0.11
C PHE A 53 -17.68 14.12 -0.73
N ASP A 54 -16.35 14.13 -0.86
CA ASP A 54 -15.58 15.21 -1.48
C ASP A 54 -14.24 14.72 -2.04
N LEU A 55 -13.43 15.63 -2.57
CA LEU A 55 -12.10 15.32 -3.12
C LEU A 55 -11.02 15.17 -2.03
N GLY A 56 -11.35 15.39 -0.75
CA GLY A 56 -10.39 15.35 0.35
C GLY A 56 -9.33 16.45 0.23
N ASP A 57 -8.13 16.15 0.74
CA ASP A 57 -6.99 17.08 0.72
C ASP A 57 -6.21 17.06 -0.61
N GLY A 58 -6.82 16.56 -1.69
CA GLY A 58 -6.21 16.46 -3.02
C GLY A 58 -5.27 15.26 -3.16
N ARG A 59 -4.15 15.48 -3.84
CA ARG A 59 -3.17 14.42 -4.12
C ARG A 59 -2.34 14.08 -2.90
N ARG A 60 -2.11 12.78 -2.72
CA ARG A 60 -1.33 12.23 -1.61
C ARG A 60 -0.23 11.32 -2.15
N ARG A 61 0.92 11.32 -1.48
CA ARG A 61 2.06 10.45 -1.80
C ARG A 61 2.17 9.31 -0.79
N TRP A 62 2.50 8.12 -1.30
CA TRP A 62 2.86 6.93 -0.52
C TRP A 62 4.26 6.51 -0.94
N ARG A 63 5.15 6.38 0.03
CA ARG A 63 6.49 5.88 -0.27
C ARG A 63 6.42 4.41 -0.69
N ALA A 64 7.03 4.10 -1.82
CA ALA A 64 7.23 2.74 -2.33
C ALA A 64 8.62 2.23 -1.98
N LEU A 65 8.92 1.00 -2.35
CA LEU A 65 10.29 0.47 -2.28
C LEU A 65 11.20 1.29 -3.21
N ASP A 66 12.42 1.50 -2.75
CA ASP A 66 13.40 2.26 -3.51
C ASP A 66 13.74 1.55 -4.83
N LEU A 67 13.99 2.34 -5.86
CA LEU A 67 14.44 1.85 -7.16
C LEU A 67 15.96 2.04 -7.23
N GLY A 68 16.69 1.00 -6.82
CA GLY A 68 18.12 1.11 -6.59
C GLY A 68 18.42 2.07 -5.43
N THR A 69 19.12 3.17 -5.70
CA THR A 69 19.43 4.21 -4.71
C THR A 69 18.40 5.33 -4.65
N THR A 70 17.45 5.37 -5.58
CA THR A 70 16.48 6.44 -5.74
C THR A 70 15.20 6.16 -4.97
N LEU A 71 14.73 7.13 -4.20
CA LEU A 71 13.44 7.04 -3.51
C LEU A 71 12.30 6.98 -4.54
N ALA A 72 11.29 6.16 -4.28
CA ALA A 72 10.13 6.06 -5.13
C ALA A 72 8.84 6.33 -4.36
N PHE A 73 7.92 7.04 -5.00
CA PHE A 73 6.61 7.39 -4.46
C PHE A 73 5.50 7.04 -5.45
N VAL A 74 4.39 6.60 -4.91
CA VAL A 74 3.13 6.50 -5.62
C VAL A 74 2.28 7.70 -5.25
N GLU A 75 1.76 8.43 -6.22
CA GLU A 75 0.93 9.61 -6.00
C GLU A 75 -0.45 9.43 -6.61
N ALA A 76 -1.50 9.78 -5.88
CA ALA A 76 -2.88 9.69 -6.37
C ALA A 76 -3.80 10.65 -5.62
N GLU A 77 -4.96 10.94 -6.22
CA GLU A 77 -6.08 11.59 -5.54
C GLU A 77 -6.55 10.76 -4.34
N SER A 78 -6.93 11.45 -3.27
CA SER A 78 -7.32 10.84 -2.00
C SER A 78 -8.72 11.29 -1.55
N PRO A 79 -9.77 11.03 -2.37
CA PRO A 79 -11.14 11.47 -2.08
C PRO A 79 -11.68 10.82 -0.81
N ARG A 80 -12.73 11.44 -0.23
CA ARG A 80 -13.46 10.91 0.92
C ARG A 80 -14.81 10.33 0.50
N VAL A 81 -15.29 9.37 1.27
CA VAL A 81 -16.61 8.72 1.07
C VAL A 81 -17.39 8.72 2.38
N THR A 82 -18.72 8.68 2.29
CA THR A 82 -19.61 8.55 3.42
C THR A 82 -19.96 7.09 3.66
N CYS A 83 -19.36 6.49 4.66
CA CYS A 83 -19.65 5.11 5.06
C CYS A 83 -20.71 5.07 6.16
N ARG A 84 -21.74 4.22 6.00
CA ARG A 84 -22.79 4.04 7.03
C ARG A 84 -22.25 3.59 8.39
N ARG A 85 -21.11 2.89 8.43
CA ARG A 85 -20.52 2.36 9.68
C ARG A 85 -19.41 3.24 10.25
N HIS A 86 -18.69 4.00 9.41
CA HIS A 86 -17.48 4.71 9.81
C HIS A 86 -17.55 6.22 9.57
N GLY A 87 -18.70 6.73 9.11
CA GLY A 87 -18.85 8.15 8.79
C GLY A 87 -18.03 8.55 7.56
N VAL A 88 -17.58 9.79 7.52
CA VAL A 88 -16.75 10.32 6.45
C VAL A 88 -15.31 9.83 6.64
N VAL A 89 -14.80 9.08 5.67
CA VAL A 89 -13.45 8.50 5.69
C VAL A 89 -12.80 8.59 4.31
N VAL A 90 -11.47 8.60 4.29
CA VAL A 90 -10.69 8.54 3.04
C VAL A 90 -10.96 7.22 2.33
N CYS A 91 -11.09 7.26 1.00
CA CYS A 91 -11.26 6.09 0.15
C CYS A 91 -10.13 5.07 0.34
N ALA A 92 -10.49 3.80 0.22
CA ALA A 92 -9.51 2.74 0.10
C ALA A 92 -8.73 2.88 -1.21
N VAL A 93 -7.42 2.68 -1.13
CA VAL A 93 -6.56 2.53 -2.29
C VAL A 93 -6.00 1.10 -2.33
N PRO A 94 -5.82 0.50 -3.53
CA PRO A 94 -5.35 -0.89 -3.62
C PRO A 94 -3.87 -1.06 -3.23
N TRP A 95 -3.05 -0.03 -3.36
CA TRP A 95 -1.61 -0.07 -3.12
C TRP A 95 -1.19 0.24 -1.69
N ALA A 96 -2.09 0.69 -0.81
CA ALA A 96 -1.74 1.03 0.57
C ALA A 96 -2.80 0.57 1.57
N ARG A 97 -2.40 0.39 2.82
CA ARG A 97 -3.30 0.15 3.95
C ARG A 97 -3.99 1.43 4.38
N HIS A 98 -5.08 1.30 5.11
CA HIS A 98 -5.76 2.47 5.68
C HIS A 98 -4.81 3.25 6.59
N ALA A 99 -4.82 4.57 6.48
CA ALA A 99 -3.95 5.49 7.19
C ALA A 99 -2.42 5.29 6.99
N ALA A 100 -1.99 4.38 6.11
CA ALA A 100 -0.57 4.19 5.82
C ALA A 100 0.01 5.34 4.99
N ARG A 101 1.30 5.61 5.21
CA ARG A 101 2.13 6.51 4.38
C ARG A 101 3.02 5.76 3.40
N PHE A 102 2.93 4.45 3.40
CA PHE A 102 3.75 3.53 2.61
C PHE A 102 2.87 2.64 1.76
N THR A 103 3.43 2.14 0.66
CA THR A 103 2.75 1.10 -0.13
C THR A 103 2.71 -0.21 0.65
N ARG A 104 1.79 -1.11 0.28
CA ARG A 104 1.70 -2.46 0.87
C ARG A 104 3.02 -3.22 0.71
N ALA A 105 3.61 -3.18 -0.49
CA ALA A 105 4.88 -3.85 -0.76
C ALA A 105 5.99 -3.36 0.18
N PHE A 106 6.05 -2.04 0.45
CA PHE A 106 7.00 -1.47 1.40
C PHE A 106 6.75 -1.98 2.83
N GLU A 107 5.51 -1.94 3.30
CA GLU A 107 5.16 -2.37 4.65
C GLU A 107 5.36 -3.87 4.85
N ASP A 108 5.02 -4.70 3.85
CA ASP A 108 5.20 -6.15 3.90
C ASP A 108 6.69 -6.52 3.97
N GLN A 109 7.53 -5.86 3.18
CA GLN A 109 8.98 -6.07 3.22
C GLN A 109 9.58 -5.60 4.54
N ALA A 110 9.20 -4.43 5.05
CA ALA A 110 9.67 -3.93 6.34
C ALA A 110 9.27 -4.85 7.50
N ALA A 111 8.03 -5.37 7.49
CA ALA A 111 7.55 -6.31 8.50
C ALA A 111 8.28 -7.66 8.41
N TRP A 112 8.52 -8.18 7.20
CA TRP A 112 9.30 -9.40 7.00
C TRP A 112 10.74 -9.25 7.52
N LEU A 113 11.40 -8.13 7.20
CA LEU A 113 12.74 -7.83 7.71
C LEU A 113 12.75 -7.73 9.24
N ALA A 114 11.73 -7.13 9.87
CA ALA A 114 11.64 -6.96 11.30
C ALA A 114 11.51 -8.30 12.08
N VAL A 115 11.06 -9.37 11.42
CA VAL A 115 11.04 -10.73 11.97
C VAL A 115 12.42 -11.39 11.89
N ASN A 116 13.21 -11.04 10.87
CA ASN A 116 14.47 -11.72 10.53
C ASN A 116 15.73 -10.96 10.96
N THR A 117 15.60 -9.69 11.37
CA THR A 117 16.73 -8.85 11.77
C THR A 117 16.35 -7.82 12.84
N SER A 118 17.33 -7.05 13.31
CA SER A 118 17.08 -6.02 14.31
C SER A 118 16.26 -4.85 13.73
N LYS A 119 15.43 -4.25 14.57
CA LYS A 119 14.63 -3.08 14.19
C LYS A 119 15.47 -1.89 13.74
N THR A 120 16.69 -1.74 14.26
CA THR A 120 17.65 -0.72 13.85
C THR A 120 18.13 -0.97 12.42
N ALA A 121 18.52 -2.22 12.10
CA ALA A 121 18.93 -2.58 10.75
C ALA A 121 17.80 -2.37 9.72
N VAL A 122 16.55 -2.68 10.09
CA VAL A 122 15.38 -2.38 9.24
C VAL A 122 15.23 -0.88 9.01
N ALA A 123 15.36 -0.07 10.06
CA ALA A 123 15.22 1.38 9.97
C ALA A 123 16.28 1.99 9.02
N GLU A 124 17.51 1.54 9.12
CA GLU A 124 18.62 1.95 8.26
C GLU A 124 18.42 1.50 6.82
N LEU A 125 18.16 0.20 6.59
CA LEU A 125 17.99 -0.37 5.26
C LEU A 125 16.81 0.25 4.51
N MET A 126 15.68 0.40 5.18
CA MET A 126 14.45 0.96 4.61
C MET A 126 14.42 2.49 4.63
N ARG A 127 15.44 3.14 5.20
CA ARG A 127 15.54 4.61 5.34
C ARG A 127 14.29 5.23 5.99
N VAL A 128 13.86 4.67 7.10
CA VAL A 128 12.72 5.16 7.88
C VAL A 128 13.10 5.34 9.35
N ALA A 129 12.36 6.18 10.06
CA ALA A 129 12.57 6.33 11.48
C ALA A 129 12.26 5.02 12.22
N TRP A 130 13.01 4.69 13.27
CA TRP A 130 12.84 3.51 14.09
C TRP A 130 11.40 3.30 14.60
N ARG A 131 10.72 4.38 14.99
CA ARG A 131 9.31 4.34 15.41
C ARG A 131 8.38 3.91 14.28
N THR A 132 8.70 4.27 13.05
CA THR A 132 7.93 3.92 11.86
C THR A 132 7.90 2.41 11.64
N VAL A 133 9.02 1.71 11.88
CA VAL A 133 9.08 0.25 11.76
C VAL A 133 8.07 -0.43 12.68
N GLY A 134 7.93 0.01 13.94
CA GLY A 134 6.92 -0.51 14.86
C GLY A 134 5.50 -0.31 14.36
N ALA A 135 5.17 0.92 13.94
CA ALA A 135 3.84 1.22 13.42
C ALA A 135 3.50 0.46 12.12
N ILE A 136 4.49 0.13 11.30
CA ILE A 136 4.31 -0.73 10.13
C ILE A 136 3.97 -2.15 10.57
N CYS A 137 4.75 -2.75 11.48
CA CYS A 137 4.51 -4.10 11.98
C CYS A 137 3.11 -4.22 12.60
N GLU A 138 2.69 -3.26 13.42
CA GLU A 138 1.34 -3.23 14.01
C GLU A 138 0.24 -3.26 12.95
N ARG A 139 0.35 -2.46 11.87
CA ARG A 139 -0.64 -2.44 10.78
C ARG A 139 -0.68 -3.75 9.99
N VAL A 140 0.49 -4.34 9.71
CA VAL A 140 0.58 -5.62 8.99
C VAL A 140 -0.04 -6.75 9.82
N VAL A 141 0.29 -6.82 11.11
CA VAL A 141 -0.26 -7.83 12.03
C VAL A 141 -1.78 -7.64 12.20
N ALA A 142 -2.25 -6.41 12.39
CA ALA A 142 -3.68 -6.12 12.55
C ALA A 142 -4.49 -6.45 11.27
N GLU A 143 -3.91 -6.38 10.09
CA GLU A 143 -4.56 -6.85 8.85
C GLU A 143 -4.60 -8.38 8.79
N ALA A 144 -3.47 -9.05 9.07
CA ALA A 144 -3.39 -10.50 9.08
C ALA A 144 -4.38 -11.14 10.09
N GLN A 145 -4.50 -10.57 11.28
CA GLN A 145 -5.47 -11.01 12.29
C GLN A 145 -6.91 -10.89 11.80
N ARG A 146 -7.28 -9.77 11.17
CA ARG A 146 -8.63 -9.57 10.61
C ARG A 146 -8.96 -10.59 9.52
N ASP A 147 -7.98 -11.01 8.72
CA ASP A 147 -8.18 -11.99 7.66
C ASP A 147 -8.36 -13.42 8.22
N VAL A 148 -7.81 -13.70 9.42
CA VAL A 148 -7.99 -14.97 10.13
C VAL A 148 -9.33 -15.03 10.85
N ASP A 149 -9.80 -13.91 11.42
CA ASP A 149 -11.06 -13.83 12.17
C ASP A 149 -12.33 -13.77 11.29
N LEU A 150 -12.20 -13.66 9.98
CA LEU A 150 -13.32 -13.83 9.06
C LEU A 150 -13.72 -15.31 9.02
N PRO A 151 -14.96 -15.68 9.43
CA PRO A 151 -15.38 -17.07 9.42
C PRO A 151 -15.28 -17.62 8.00
N THR A 152 -14.61 -18.75 7.89
CA THR A 152 -14.35 -19.50 6.65
C THR A 152 -15.66 -20.10 6.11
N GLY A 153 -16.50 -19.25 5.57
CA GLY A 153 -17.62 -19.62 4.72
C GLY A 153 -17.21 -19.41 3.27
N CYS A 154 -16.79 -20.49 2.60
CA CYS A 154 -16.39 -20.59 1.21
C CYS A 154 -14.96 -20.14 0.87
N ALA A 155 -14.12 -21.17 0.60
CA ALA A 155 -12.84 -21.13 -0.11
C ALA A 155 -11.68 -20.40 0.59
N ALA A 156 -11.22 -20.94 1.70
CA ALA A 156 -9.84 -20.75 2.15
C ALA A 156 -8.94 -21.72 1.39
N SER A 157 -8.40 -21.32 0.27
CA SER A 157 -7.23 -21.96 -0.32
C SER A 157 -6.07 -20.97 -0.38
N ALA A 158 -5.04 -21.24 0.43
CA ALA A 158 -3.67 -20.88 0.19
C ALA A 158 -3.30 -19.39 0.15
N SER A 159 -3.34 -18.67 1.28
CA SER A 159 -2.70 -17.35 1.30
C SER A 159 -1.58 -17.18 2.34
N THR A 160 -1.55 -17.96 3.40
CA THR A 160 -0.52 -17.80 4.45
C THR A 160 0.84 -18.41 4.06
N ARG A 161 0.87 -19.41 3.17
CA ARG A 161 2.12 -19.97 2.63
C ARG A 161 2.74 -19.13 1.51
N SER A 162 1.97 -18.26 0.85
CA SER A 162 2.43 -17.47 -0.29
C SER A 162 3.23 -16.22 0.10
N LEU A 163 3.12 -15.71 1.31
CA LEU A 163 3.91 -14.57 1.78
C LEU A 163 5.38 -14.97 2.05
N ILE A 164 5.63 -16.21 2.47
CA ILE A 164 6.98 -16.72 2.72
C ILE A 164 7.65 -17.19 1.41
N ALA A 165 6.88 -17.67 0.43
CA ALA A 165 7.42 -18.25 -0.79
C ALA A 165 7.75 -17.23 -1.91
N ARG A 166 7.28 -16.00 -1.84
CA ARG A 166 7.56 -14.98 -2.86
C ARG A 166 8.85 -14.19 -2.63
N GLY A 167 9.55 -14.41 -1.53
CA GLY A 167 10.84 -13.81 -1.22
C GLY A 167 12.06 -14.63 -1.63
N SER A 168 11.89 -15.79 -2.26
CA SER A 168 13.00 -16.68 -2.63
C SER A 168 13.11 -16.95 -4.14
N ALA A 169 12.92 -15.94 -4.97
CA ALA A 169 13.25 -16.00 -6.38
C ALA A 169 13.98 -14.73 -6.79
N ILE A 170 15.26 -14.69 -6.50
CA ILE A 170 16.31 -13.98 -7.25
C ILE A 170 17.27 -15.04 -7.73
#